data_f4b622efafe9d75f4513e65a160050a1
#
_entry.id   f4b622efafe9d75f4513e65a160050a1
#
_cell.length_a   1.000
_cell.length_b   1.000
_cell.length_c   1.000
_cell.angle_alpha   90.00
_cell.angle_beta   90.00
_cell.angle_gamma   90.00
#
_symmetry.space_group_name_H-M   'P 1'
#
loop_
_entity.id
_entity.type
_entity.pdbx_description
1 polymer ?
#
loop_
_entity_poly.entity_id
_entity_poly.type
_entity_poly.pdbx_seq_one_letter_code
_entity_poly.pdbx_strand_id
1 'polypeptide(L)'
;MTREPTEVTPPRGFPVVGMVGGGQLARMTQQAAIALGIGFTVLAARPDDSAARAVRDVVVGDPDDPEALAMFGRLCDVVTFDHEQVPEPGLTALATTDAAIRPGPGALAHAQDKIVMRQALTDLGAPCPAWLEWGPDTTVAQVAAHVGWPAVVKTSRGGYDGRGVWVVADAEELGEVLAQPLAPGARWLIEQYVPFTAELSAQVARSPHGQAVAYPVVRTVQSDGICKEVV
;
A
#
# COMPACT_ATOMS: atom_id res chain seq x y z
N MET A 1 -26.34 26.72 5.98
CA MET A 1 -25.93 27.42 4.75
C MET A 1 -24.88 26.54 4.10
N THR A 2 -25.29 25.69 3.18
CA THR A 2 -24.42 24.85 2.35
C THR A 2 -23.76 25.79 1.32
N ARG A 3 -22.46 26.01 1.44
CA ARG A 3 -21.68 26.67 0.39
C ARG A 3 -21.65 25.73 -0.80
N GLU A 4 -22.13 26.18 -1.94
CA GLU A 4 -21.89 25.52 -3.22
C GLU A 4 -20.36 25.41 -3.46
N PRO A 5 -19.87 24.31 -4.02
CA PRO A 5 -18.47 24.18 -4.36
C PRO A 5 -18.11 25.28 -5.36
N THR A 6 -17.30 26.21 -4.95
CA THR A 6 -16.67 27.18 -5.87
C THR A 6 -15.73 26.40 -6.75
N GLU A 7 -16.00 26.37 -8.05
CA GLU A 7 -15.12 25.83 -9.08
C GLU A 7 -13.78 26.59 -9.03
N VAL A 8 -12.80 26.01 -8.35
CA VAL A 8 -11.47 26.59 -8.28
C VAL A 8 -10.67 26.04 -9.46
N THR A 9 -10.65 26.80 -10.55
CA THR A 9 -9.72 26.52 -11.65
C THR A 9 -8.30 26.75 -11.13
N PRO A 10 -7.45 25.71 -11.08
CA PRO A 10 -6.06 25.89 -10.65
C PRO A 10 -5.32 26.86 -11.60
N PRO A 11 -4.29 27.57 -11.13
CA PRO A 11 -3.48 28.40 -11.99
C PRO A 11 -2.93 27.56 -13.15
N ARG A 12 -3.13 28.04 -14.38
CA ARG A 12 -2.61 27.36 -15.57
C ARG A 12 -1.09 27.20 -15.45
N GLY A 13 -0.62 25.96 -15.41
CA GLY A 13 0.81 25.63 -15.41
C GLY A 13 1.29 24.67 -14.32
N PHE A 14 0.49 24.37 -13.30
CA PHE A 14 0.84 23.39 -12.28
C PHE A 14 -0.16 22.24 -12.29
N PRO A 15 0.33 20.98 -12.20
CA PRO A 15 -0.55 19.82 -12.13
C PRO A 15 -1.34 19.82 -10.83
N VAL A 16 -2.58 19.30 -10.89
CA VAL A 16 -3.39 18.97 -9.74
C VAL A 16 -3.15 17.51 -9.38
N VAL A 17 -2.57 17.29 -8.21
CA VAL A 17 -2.38 15.95 -7.65
C VAL A 17 -3.54 15.64 -6.73
N GLY A 18 -4.31 14.61 -7.07
CA GLY A 18 -5.35 14.05 -6.23
C GLY A 18 -4.81 12.88 -5.41
N MET A 19 -5.13 12.84 -4.12
CA MET A 19 -4.81 11.71 -3.27
C MET A 19 -6.09 11.01 -2.81
N VAL A 20 -6.19 9.73 -3.12
CA VAL A 20 -7.25 8.86 -2.60
C VAL A 20 -6.89 8.47 -1.17
N GLY A 21 -7.73 8.89 -0.23
CA GLY A 21 -7.54 8.74 1.20
C GLY A 21 -7.48 10.08 1.92
N GLY A 22 -8.05 10.13 3.12
CA GLY A 22 -8.17 11.33 3.96
C GLY A 22 -7.30 11.28 5.23
N GLY A 23 -6.36 10.33 5.31
CA GLY A 23 -5.56 10.05 6.49
C GLY A 23 -4.45 11.06 6.79
N GLN A 24 -3.60 10.70 7.74
CA GLN A 24 -2.46 11.54 8.13
C GLN A 24 -1.40 11.63 7.02
N LEU A 25 -1.22 10.58 6.22
CA LEU A 25 -0.24 10.60 5.12
C LEU A 25 -0.67 11.59 4.03
N ALA A 26 -1.96 11.63 3.67
CA ALA A 26 -2.50 12.62 2.78
C ALA A 26 -2.31 14.06 3.32
N ARG A 27 -2.53 14.26 4.63
CA ARG A 27 -2.29 15.55 5.28
C ARG A 27 -0.80 15.96 5.23
N MET A 28 0.12 15.05 5.45
CA MET A 28 1.57 15.33 5.37
C MET A 28 1.99 15.63 3.93
N THR A 29 1.41 14.94 2.95
CA THR A 29 1.66 15.20 1.52
C THR A 29 1.22 16.61 1.11
N GLN A 30 0.11 17.12 1.65
CA GLN A 30 -0.32 18.50 1.45
C GLN A 30 0.76 19.52 1.84
N GLN A 31 1.48 19.28 2.94
CA GLN A 31 2.56 20.19 3.36
C GLN A 31 3.68 20.27 2.32
N ALA A 32 4.05 19.13 1.73
CA ALA A 32 5.04 19.08 0.66
C ALA A 32 4.51 19.72 -0.63
N ALA A 33 3.24 19.50 -0.97
CA ALA A 33 2.61 20.09 -2.15
C ALA A 33 2.59 21.64 -2.09
N ILE A 34 2.30 22.22 -0.92
CA ILE A 34 2.34 23.67 -0.70
C ILE A 34 3.74 24.22 -1.00
N ALA A 35 4.78 23.59 -0.46
CA ALA A 35 6.16 24.04 -0.66
C ALA A 35 6.61 23.97 -2.14
N LEU A 36 6.03 23.06 -2.91
CA LEU A 36 6.32 22.85 -4.33
C LEU A 36 5.38 23.65 -5.26
N GLY A 37 4.39 24.36 -4.73
CA GLY A 37 3.38 25.07 -5.51
C GLY A 37 2.45 24.15 -6.31
N ILE A 38 2.31 22.89 -5.93
CA ILE A 38 1.47 21.88 -6.59
C ILE A 38 0.03 22.04 -6.10
N GLY A 39 -0.96 22.01 -7.03
CA GLY A 39 -2.38 21.87 -6.68
C GLY A 39 -2.61 20.51 -6.04
N PHE A 40 -3.30 20.47 -4.89
CA PHE A 40 -3.53 19.23 -4.16
C PHE A 40 -4.96 19.11 -3.70
N THR A 41 -5.58 17.98 -3.97
CA THR A 41 -6.94 17.63 -3.54
C THR A 41 -6.97 16.23 -2.95
N VAL A 42 -7.94 15.93 -2.10
CA VAL A 42 -8.10 14.60 -1.49
C VAL A 42 -9.51 14.08 -1.70
N LEU A 43 -9.63 12.77 -1.91
CA LEU A 43 -10.87 12.03 -1.76
C LEU A 43 -10.89 11.44 -0.35
N ALA A 44 -11.67 12.01 0.55
CA ALA A 44 -11.78 11.59 1.94
C ALA A 44 -13.11 10.87 2.18
N ALA A 45 -13.10 9.79 2.95
CA ALA A 45 -14.32 9.07 3.30
C ALA A 45 -15.25 9.94 4.16
N ARG A 46 -14.69 10.83 4.98
CA ARG A 46 -15.45 11.69 5.89
C ARG A 46 -14.90 13.10 5.93
N PRO A 47 -15.76 14.11 6.19
CA PRO A 47 -15.34 15.51 6.27
C PRO A 47 -14.46 15.82 7.50
N ASP A 48 -14.43 14.94 8.49
CA ASP A 48 -13.62 15.05 9.71
C ASP A 48 -12.31 14.26 9.66
N ASP A 49 -12.00 13.61 8.56
CA ASP A 49 -10.72 12.95 8.35
C ASP A 49 -9.55 13.93 8.44
N SER A 50 -8.37 13.41 8.82
CA SER A 50 -7.19 14.24 9.14
C SER A 50 -6.80 15.21 8.02
N ALA A 51 -6.78 14.73 6.77
CA ALA A 51 -6.48 15.56 5.62
C ALA A 51 -7.64 16.48 5.25
N ALA A 52 -8.88 16.02 5.35
CA ALA A 52 -10.06 16.83 5.03
C ALA A 52 -10.17 18.12 5.86
N ARG A 53 -9.58 18.12 7.06
CA ARG A 53 -9.52 19.31 7.93
C ARG A 53 -8.42 20.30 7.55
N ALA A 54 -7.46 19.91 6.73
CA ALA A 54 -6.26 20.70 6.46
C ALA A 54 -6.11 21.05 4.99
N VAL A 55 -6.62 20.24 4.08
CA VAL A 55 -6.59 20.45 2.64
C VAL A 55 -7.74 21.42 2.27
N ARG A 56 -7.46 22.35 1.37
CA ARG A 56 -8.47 23.32 0.92
C ARG A 56 -9.53 22.67 0.04
N ASP A 57 -9.09 21.84 -0.90
CA ASP A 57 -9.93 21.24 -1.92
C ASP A 57 -10.15 19.76 -1.56
N VAL A 58 -11.35 19.46 -1.04
CA VAL A 58 -11.71 18.14 -0.53
C VAL A 58 -12.95 17.65 -1.25
N VAL A 59 -12.87 16.44 -1.77
CA VAL A 59 -14.03 15.67 -2.20
C VAL A 59 -14.36 14.65 -1.09
N VAL A 60 -15.59 14.67 -0.62
CA VAL A 60 -16.08 13.67 0.35
C VAL A 60 -16.83 12.59 -0.42
N GLY A 61 -16.35 11.36 -0.33
CA GLY A 61 -16.91 10.20 -1.00
C GLY A 61 -16.24 8.92 -0.53
N ASP A 62 -16.86 7.78 -0.83
CA ASP A 62 -16.31 6.48 -0.47
C ASP A 62 -15.12 6.15 -1.39
N PRO A 63 -13.90 5.96 -0.85
CA PRO A 63 -12.73 5.56 -1.64
C PRO A 63 -12.83 4.16 -2.27
N ASP A 64 -13.79 3.34 -1.82
CA ASP A 64 -14.06 2.02 -2.39
C ASP A 64 -15.13 2.06 -3.50
N ASP A 65 -15.83 3.19 -3.68
CA ASP A 65 -16.83 3.38 -4.72
C ASP A 65 -16.16 3.74 -6.07
N PRO A 66 -16.30 2.90 -7.12
CA PRO A 66 -15.74 3.18 -8.44
C PRO A 66 -16.26 4.50 -9.07
N GLU A 67 -17.50 4.88 -8.82
CA GLU A 67 -18.06 6.12 -9.36
C GLU A 67 -17.45 7.36 -8.71
N ALA A 68 -17.28 7.33 -7.37
CA ALA A 68 -16.61 8.39 -6.63
C ALA A 68 -15.15 8.55 -7.10
N LEU A 69 -14.45 7.43 -7.31
CA LEU A 69 -13.07 7.45 -7.82
C LEU A 69 -12.99 8.01 -9.25
N ALA A 70 -13.89 7.61 -10.16
CA ALA A 70 -13.92 8.16 -11.51
C ALA A 70 -14.24 9.66 -11.51
N MET A 71 -15.19 10.10 -10.68
CA MET A 71 -15.48 11.53 -10.51
C MET A 71 -14.27 12.31 -9.99
N PHE A 72 -13.61 11.78 -8.97
CA PHE A 72 -12.42 12.38 -8.41
C PHE A 72 -11.27 12.46 -9.42
N GLY A 73 -11.05 11.38 -10.20
CA GLY A 73 -10.03 11.35 -11.25
C GLY A 73 -10.18 12.45 -12.29
N ARG A 74 -11.41 12.83 -12.65
CA ARG A 74 -11.67 13.91 -13.61
C ARG A 74 -11.27 15.30 -13.12
N LEU A 75 -11.04 15.47 -11.82
CA LEU A 75 -10.61 16.72 -11.20
C LEU A 75 -9.08 16.83 -11.11
N CYS A 76 -8.34 15.79 -11.49
CA CYS A 76 -6.92 15.66 -11.24
C CYS A 76 -6.14 15.43 -12.54
N ASP A 77 -4.91 15.93 -12.60
CA ASP A 77 -3.95 15.54 -13.65
C ASP A 77 -3.23 14.24 -13.26
N VAL A 78 -3.02 14.03 -11.96
CA VAL A 78 -2.38 12.83 -11.40
C VAL A 78 -3.18 12.37 -10.19
N VAL A 79 -3.42 11.07 -10.09
CA VAL A 79 -4.02 10.45 -8.90
C VAL A 79 -2.99 9.56 -8.23
N THR A 80 -2.86 9.71 -6.92
CA THR A 80 -2.04 8.86 -6.03
C THR A 80 -2.87 8.38 -4.84
N PHE A 81 -2.29 7.60 -3.96
CA PHE A 81 -2.98 6.94 -2.86
C PHE A 81 -2.20 7.12 -1.55
N ASP A 82 -2.91 7.27 -0.43
CA ASP A 82 -2.28 7.30 0.89
C ASP A 82 -2.06 5.89 1.48
N HIS A 83 -2.72 4.87 0.90
CA HIS A 83 -2.49 3.45 1.18
C HIS A 83 -2.75 2.60 -0.07
N GLU A 84 -2.28 1.36 -0.05
CA GLU A 84 -2.37 0.45 -1.20
C GLU A 84 -3.76 -0.23 -1.37
N GLN A 85 -4.63 -0.17 -0.38
CA GLN A 85 -5.87 -0.96 -0.34
C GLN A 85 -7.00 -0.32 -1.17
N VAL A 86 -6.75 -0.11 -2.44
CA VAL A 86 -7.76 0.38 -3.39
C VAL A 86 -8.29 -0.81 -4.19
N PRO A 87 -9.61 -1.07 -4.20
CA PRO A 87 -10.20 -2.18 -4.93
C PRO A 87 -9.97 -2.08 -6.44
N GLU A 88 -9.81 -3.23 -7.10
CA GLU A 88 -9.60 -3.31 -8.55
C GLU A 88 -10.69 -2.58 -9.37
N PRO A 89 -12.00 -2.69 -9.03
CA PRO A 89 -13.03 -1.93 -9.74
C PRO A 89 -12.81 -0.42 -9.69
N GLY A 90 -12.32 0.09 -8.57
CA GLY A 90 -11.98 1.51 -8.41
C GLY A 90 -10.79 1.93 -9.28
N LEU A 91 -9.74 1.13 -9.33
CA LEU A 91 -8.58 1.37 -10.21
C LEU A 91 -8.99 1.31 -11.69
N THR A 92 -9.87 0.39 -12.05
CA THR A 92 -10.43 0.30 -13.40
C THR A 92 -11.24 1.54 -13.74
N ALA A 93 -12.06 2.03 -12.83
CA ALA A 93 -12.83 3.26 -13.03
C ALA A 93 -11.94 4.49 -13.17
N LEU A 94 -10.91 4.63 -12.34
CA LEU A 94 -9.90 5.68 -12.49
C LEU A 94 -9.20 5.62 -13.85
N ALA A 95 -8.89 4.44 -14.35
CA ALA A 95 -8.24 4.27 -15.66
C ALA A 95 -9.11 4.71 -16.85
N THR A 96 -10.40 4.96 -16.65
CA THR A 96 -11.30 5.57 -17.66
C THR A 96 -11.20 7.09 -17.74
N THR A 97 -10.46 7.71 -16.83
CA THR A 97 -10.23 9.17 -16.76
C THR A 97 -8.92 9.56 -17.44
N ASP A 98 -8.74 10.86 -17.71
CA ASP A 98 -7.49 11.39 -18.27
C ASP A 98 -6.37 11.50 -17.22
N ALA A 99 -6.65 11.27 -15.95
CA ALA A 99 -5.67 11.37 -14.88
C ALA A 99 -4.59 10.28 -14.97
N ALA A 100 -3.33 10.67 -14.79
CA ALA A 100 -2.23 9.72 -14.68
C ALA A 100 -2.25 9.06 -13.30
N ILE A 101 -2.45 7.74 -13.22
CA ILE A 101 -2.44 6.99 -11.96
C ILE A 101 -0.99 6.67 -11.57
N ARG A 102 -0.55 7.12 -10.38
CA ARG A 102 0.82 6.92 -9.88
C ARG A 102 0.82 6.60 -8.37
N PRO A 103 1.30 5.43 -7.96
CA PRO A 103 1.74 4.31 -8.79
C PRO A 103 0.59 3.71 -9.61
N GLY A 104 0.91 3.12 -10.77
CA GLY A 104 -0.10 2.46 -11.59
C GLY A 104 -0.60 1.14 -10.96
N PRO A 105 -1.73 0.59 -11.45
CA PRO A 105 -2.33 -0.63 -10.89
C PRO A 105 -1.37 -1.81 -10.79
N GLY A 106 -0.51 -2.00 -11.79
CA GLY A 106 0.51 -3.07 -11.77
C GLY A 106 1.54 -2.92 -10.66
N ALA A 107 1.91 -1.68 -10.30
CA ALA A 107 2.81 -1.45 -9.17
C ALA A 107 2.09 -1.61 -7.83
N LEU A 108 0.82 -1.17 -7.73
CA LEU A 108 0.00 -1.36 -6.53
C LEU A 108 -0.20 -2.84 -6.20
N ALA A 109 -0.35 -3.71 -7.20
CA ALA A 109 -0.51 -5.15 -7.00
C ALA A 109 0.60 -5.76 -6.14
N HIS A 110 1.85 -5.26 -6.26
CA HIS A 110 2.97 -5.72 -5.46
C HIS A 110 2.91 -5.25 -3.99
N ALA A 111 2.30 -4.09 -3.72
CA ALA A 111 2.07 -3.62 -2.36
C ALA A 111 0.85 -4.32 -1.73
N GLN A 112 -0.17 -4.63 -2.53
CA GLN A 112 -1.41 -5.25 -2.08
C GLN A 112 -1.27 -6.73 -1.72
N ASP A 113 -0.39 -7.47 -2.42
CA ASP A 113 -0.27 -8.92 -2.28
C ASP A 113 1.19 -9.35 -2.10
N LYS A 114 1.50 -9.87 -0.91
CA LYS A 114 2.85 -10.29 -0.55
C LYS A 114 3.38 -11.45 -1.41
N ILE A 115 2.49 -12.33 -1.90
CA ILE A 115 2.88 -13.45 -2.77
C ILE A 115 3.28 -12.90 -4.15
N VAL A 116 2.48 -11.98 -4.70
CA VAL A 116 2.81 -11.30 -5.97
C VAL A 116 4.15 -10.56 -5.85
N MET A 117 4.37 -9.86 -4.73
CA MET A 117 5.65 -9.19 -4.47
C MET A 117 6.81 -10.19 -4.38
N ARG A 118 6.65 -11.29 -3.64
CA ARG A 118 7.69 -12.32 -3.48
C ARG A 118 8.06 -12.97 -4.81
N GLN A 119 7.05 -13.29 -5.61
CA GLN A 119 7.29 -13.86 -6.93
C GLN A 119 8.08 -12.89 -7.81
N ALA A 120 7.67 -11.63 -7.88
CA ALA A 120 8.35 -10.63 -8.68
C ALA A 120 9.81 -10.41 -8.23
N LEU A 121 10.07 -10.36 -6.92
CA LEU A 121 11.42 -10.23 -6.39
C LEU A 121 12.28 -11.47 -6.70
N THR A 122 11.69 -12.67 -6.61
CA THR A 122 12.35 -13.92 -6.95
C THR A 122 12.72 -13.96 -8.43
N ASP A 123 11.81 -13.58 -9.31
CA ASP A 123 12.02 -13.54 -10.76
C ASP A 123 13.13 -12.55 -11.16
N LEU A 124 13.27 -11.47 -10.39
CA LEU A 124 14.34 -10.49 -10.53
C LEU A 124 15.68 -10.94 -9.94
N GLY A 125 15.73 -12.07 -9.25
CA GLY A 125 16.91 -12.54 -8.53
C GLY A 125 17.26 -11.70 -7.30
N ALA A 126 16.31 -10.93 -6.77
CA ALA A 126 16.51 -10.17 -5.55
C ALA A 126 16.58 -11.12 -4.33
N PRO A 127 17.47 -10.87 -3.35
CA PRO A 127 17.54 -11.69 -2.14
C PRO A 127 16.21 -11.67 -1.38
N CYS A 128 15.61 -12.85 -1.20
CA CYS A 128 14.42 -13.06 -0.39
C CYS A 128 14.63 -14.24 0.54
N PRO A 129 13.97 -14.31 1.70
CA PRO A 129 13.84 -15.54 2.45
C PRO A 129 13.24 -16.64 1.56
N ALA A 130 13.57 -17.90 1.80
CA ALA A 130 12.85 -19.00 1.16
C ALA A 130 11.36 -18.88 1.50
N TRP A 131 10.50 -19.10 0.53
CA TRP A 131 9.07 -18.93 0.71
C TRP A 131 8.25 -19.88 -0.16
N LEU A 132 7.01 -20.13 0.23
CA LEU A 132 6.01 -20.85 -0.56
C LEU A 132 4.60 -20.32 -0.27
N GLU A 133 3.72 -20.52 -1.22
CA GLU A 133 2.28 -20.35 -1.03
C GLU A 133 1.69 -21.66 -0.48
N TRP A 134 0.86 -21.54 0.56
CA TRP A 134 0.11 -22.68 1.05
C TRP A 134 -1.16 -22.86 0.21
N GLY A 135 -1.26 -23.97 -0.46
CA GLY A 135 -2.39 -24.35 -1.31
C GLY A 135 -2.77 -25.81 -1.13
N PRO A 136 -3.75 -26.31 -1.91
CA PRO A 136 -4.28 -27.69 -1.77
C PRO A 136 -3.22 -28.79 -1.89
N ASP A 137 -2.18 -28.52 -2.69
CA ASP A 137 -1.11 -29.51 -2.95
C ASP A 137 0.13 -29.28 -2.06
N THR A 138 0.10 -28.28 -1.18
CA THR A 138 1.21 -27.98 -0.27
C THR A 138 1.15 -28.87 0.95
N THR A 139 2.27 -29.47 1.33
CA THR A 139 2.37 -30.34 2.50
C THR A 139 3.30 -29.75 3.56
N VAL A 140 3.07 -30.12 4.81
CA VAL A 140 3.94 -29.75 5.94
C VAL A 140 5.39 -30.19 5.72
N ALA A 141 5.58 -31.34 5.06
CA ALA A 141 6.91 -31.83 4.72
C ALA A 141 7.64 -30.90 3.73
N GLN A 142 6.93 -30.31 2.78
CA GLN A 142 7.50 -29.31 1.87
C GLN A 142 7.85 -28.02 2.62
N VAL A 143 7.03 -27.57 3.56
CA VAL A 143 7.36 -26.42 4.43
C VAL A 143 8.65 -26.70 5.20
N ALA A 144 8.73 -27.84 5.89
CA ALA A 144 9.91 -28.22 6.65
C ALA A 144 11.20 -28.31 5.80
N ALA A 145 11.07 -28.84 4.58
CA ALA A 145 12.22 -29.03 3.68
C ALA A 145 12.68 -27.73 2.99
N HIS A 146 11.75 -26.84 2.63
CA HIS A 146 12.05 -25.65 1.84
C HIS A 146 12.26 -24.38 2.70
N VAL A 147 11.43 -24.22 3.72
CA VAL A 147 11.41 -23.03 4.59
C VAL A 147 12.14 -23.31 5.92
N GLY A 148 11.92 -24.48 6.51
CA GLY A 148 12.45 -24.86 7.81
C GLY A 148 11.62 -24.32 8.98
N TRP A 149 12.11 -24.57 10.20
CA TRP A 149 11.50 -24.10 11.45
C TRP A 149 12.49 -23.28 12.29
N PRO A 150 12.04 -22.26 13.03
CA PRO A 150 10.68 -21.68 12.96
C PRO A 150 10.40 -21.08 11.59
N ALA A 151 9.12 -20.95 11.25
CA ALA A 151 8.65 -20.32 10.01
C ALA A 151 7.81 -19.08 10.32
N VAL A 152 7.65 -18.21 9.31
CA VAL A 152 6.78 -17.03 9.40
C VAL A 152 5.60 -17.22 8.45
N VAL A 153 4.40 -17.24 9.01
CA VAL A 153 3.14 -17.35 8.25
C VAL A 153 2.54 -15.96 8.12
N LYS A 154 2.11 -15.62 6.91
CA LYS A 154 1.51 -14.30 6.64
C LYS A 154 0.25 -14.45 5.78
N THR A 155 -0.73 -13.57 6.01
CA THR A 155 -1.77 -13.36 5.02
C THR A 155 -1.20 -12.60 3.83
N SER A 156 -1.51 -13.03 2.60
CA SER A 156 -0.99 -12.34 1.40
C SER A 156 -1.50 -10.92 1.29
N ARG A 157 -2.73 -10.66 1.76
CA ARG A 157 -3.41 -9.36 1.70
C ARG A 157 -3.95 -8.95 3.06
N GLY A 158 -4.19 -7.67 3.26
CA GLY A 158 -4.92 -7.11 4.40
C GLY A 158 -4.18 -7.07 5.74
N GLY A 159 -2.92 -7.53 5.82
CA GLY A 159 -2.12 -7.44 7.04
C GLY A 159 -1.41 -6.09 7.16
N TYR A 160 -1.47 -5.47 8.34
CA TYR A 160 -0.79 -4.21 8.68
C TYR A 160 -0.43 -4.20 10.17
N ASP A 161 0.58 -3.44 10.55
CA ASP A 161 0.97 -3.24 11.96
C ASP A 161 1.09 -4.54 12.76
N GLY A 162 1.77 -5.56 12.19
CA GLY A 162 1.95 -6.88 12.80
C GLY A 162 0.74 -7.80 12.71
N ARG A 163 -0.43 -7.33 12.27
CA ARG A 163 -1.61 -8.17 12.05
C ARG A 163 -1.44 -9.03 10.80
N GLY A 164 -1.92 -10.27 10.89
CA GLY A 164 -1.80 -11.23 9.78
C GLY A 164 -0.37 -11.76 9.60
N VAL A 165 0.45 -11.77 10.66
CA VAL A 165 1.80 -12.34 10.70
C VAL A 165 1.97 -13.15 11.98
N TRP A 166 2.43 -14.39 11.82
CA TRP A 166 2.67 -15.33 12.93
C TRP A 166 4.05 -15.96 12.76
N VAL A 167 4.76 -16.15 13.84
CA VAL A 167 5.95 -17.00 13.90
C VAL A 167 5.50 -18.33 14.49
N VAL A 168 5.73 -19.41 13.77
CA VAL A 168 5.33 -20.76 14.18
C VAL A 168 6.57 -21.64 14.37
N ALA A 169 6.63 -22.32 15.51
CA ALA A 169 7.78 -23.13 15.89
C ALA A 169 7.83 -24.47 15.15
N ASP A 170 6.69 -25.01 14.77
CA ASP A 170 6.55 -26.36 14.22
C ASP A 170 5.27 -26.57 13.40
N ALA A 171 5.02 -27.82 13.04
CA ALA A 171 3.87 -28.25 12.24
C ALA A 171 2.53 -28.11 12.95
N GLU A 172 2.48 -28.23 14.28
CA GLU A 172 1.26 -28.12 15.07
C GLU A 172 0.78 -26.68 15.10
N GLU A 173 1.67 -25.76 15.47
CA GLU A 173 1.38 -24.31 15.43
C GLU A 173 1.03 -23.82 14.01
N LEU A 174 1.71 -24.34 12.98
CA LEU A 174 1.33 -24.05 11.60
C LEU A 174 -0.12 -24.44 11.30
N GLY A 175 -0.54 -25.65 11.74
CA GLY A 175 -1.91 -26.13 11.56
C GLY A 175 -2.94 -25.24 12.24
N GLU A 176 -2.65 -24.75 13.44
CA GLU A 176 -3.53 -23.83 14.18
C GLU A 176 -3.71 -22.48 13.43
N VAL A 177 -2.62 -21.94 12.88
CA VAL A 177 -2.68 -20.68 12.11
C VAL A 177 -3.45 -20.87 10.81
N LEU A 178 -3.19 -21.93 10.07
CA LEU A 178 -3.85 -22.23 8.80
C LEU A 178 -5.36 -22.53 8.94
N ALA A 179 -5.82 -22.92 10.12
CA ALA A 179 -7.23 -23.12 10.42
C ALA A 179 -8.00 -21.79 10.59
N GLN A 180 -7.32 -20.66 10.69
CA GLN A 180 -7.97 -19.36 10.82
C GLN A 180 -8.61 -18.93 9.49
N PRO A 181 -9.73 -18.20 9.53
CA PRO A 181 -10.37 -17.71 8.32
C PRO A 181 -9.52 -16.63 7.65
N LEU A 182 -9.41 -16.70 6.33
CA LEU A 182 -8.82 -15.65 5.51
C LEU A 182 -9.88 -14.67 5.00
N ALA A 183 -9.47 -13.43 4.81
CA ALA A 183 -10.26 -12.46 4.08
C ALA A 183 -10.47 -12.92 2.61
N PRO A 184 -11.57 -12.51 1.94
CA PRO A 184 -11.81 -12.86 0.55
C PRO A 184 -10.62 -12.52 -0.35
N GLY A 185 -10.16 -13.49 -1.14
CA GLY A 185 -9.02 -13.34 -2.05
C GLY A 185 -7.63 -13.32 -1.39
N ALA A 186 -7.54 -13.42 -0.06
CA ALA A 186 -6.27 -13.61 0.62
C ALA A 186 -5.84 -15.08 0.57
N ARG A 187 -4.53 -15.30 0.63
CA ARG A 187 -3.87 -16.61 0.60
C ARG A 187 -2.83 -16.66 1.71
N TRP A 188 -2.36 -17.84 2.05
CA TRP A 188 -1.30 -18.01 3.02
C TRP A 188 0.08 -18.00 2.34
N LEU A 189 0.97 -17.13 2.81
CA LEU A 189 2.39 -17.10 2.50
C LEU A 189 3.15 -17.66 3.69
N ILE A 190 4.04 -18.61 3.47
CA ILE A 190 4.93 -19.16 4.48
C ILE A 190 6.36 -18.83 4.08
N GLU A 191 7.12 -18.23 4.99
CA GLU A 191 8.49 -17.76 4.76
C GLU A 191 9.45 -18.29 5.81
N GLN A 192 10.68 -18.44 5.42
CA GLN A 192 11.79 -18.71 6.32
C GLN A 192 11.88 -17.62 7.39
N TYR A 193 12.00 -18.00 8.63
CA TYR A 193 12.34 -17.07 9.71
C TYR A 193 13.78 -16.57 9.55
N VAL A 194 13.94 -15.26 9.49
CA VAL A 194 15.24 -14.60 9.38
C VAL A 194 15.56 -13.93 10.73
N PRO A 195 16.60 -14.37 11.44
CA PRO A 195 17.03 -13.72 12.67
C PRO A 195 17.82 -12.44 12.35
N PHE A 196 17.12 -11.43 11.82
CA PHE A 196 17.76 -10.17 11.44
C PHE A 196 18.20 -9.35 12.67
N THR A 197 19.28 -8.59 12.50
CA THR A 197 19.85 -7.72 13.55
C THR A 197 19.35 -6.28 13.45
N ALA A 198 18.79 -5.90 12.31
CA ALA A 198 18.22 -4.59 12.08
C ALA A 198 17.19 -4.64 10.94
N GLU A 199 16.23 -3.74 10.99
CA GLU A 199 15.30 -3.45 9.89
C GLU A 199 15.68 -2.12 9.26
N LEU A 200 15.70 -2.08 7.94
CA LEU A 200 16.09 -0.90 7.16
C LEU A 200 14.99 -0.54 6.18
N SER A 201 14.85 0.75 5.92
CA SER A 201 14.00 1.27 4.84
C SER A 201 14.86 1.99 3.82
N ALA A 202 14.76 1.57 2.56
CA ALA A 202 15.42 2.19 1.41
C ALA A 202 14.34 2.67 0.44
N GLN A 203 14.04 3.95 0.46
CA GLN A 203 13.03 4.54 -0.42
C GLN A 203 13.64 4.95 -1.76
N VAL A 204 12.88 4.74 -2.83
CA VAL A 204 13.26 5.14 -4.18
C VAL A 204 12.09 5.86 -4.85
N ALA A 205 12.38 7.03 -5.43
CA ALA A 205 11.45 7.71 -6.33
C ALA A 205 11.90 7.49 -7.77
N ARG A 206 10.97 7.09 -8.65
CA ARG A 206 11.23 6.88 -10.07
C ARG A 206 10.23 7.66 -10.91
N SER A 207 10.75 8.44 -11.86
CA SER A 207 9.91 9.15 -12.82
C SER A 207 9.40 8.22 -13.93
N PRO A 208 8.30 8.57 -14.62
CA PRO A 208 7.85 7.85 -15.81
C PRO A 208 8.88 7.82 -16.95
N HIS A 209 9.85 8.73 -16.91
CA HIS A 209 10.91 8.86 -17.92
C HIS A 209 12.19 8.07 -17.55
N GLY A 210 12.16 7.26 -16.49
CA GLY A 210 13.24 6.38 -16.10
C GLY A 210 14.28 6.97 -15.14
N GLN A 211 14.22 8.27 -14.81
CA GLN A 211 15.07 8.84 -13.77
C GLN A 211 14.68 8.26 -12.41
N ALA A 212 15.68 7.93 -11.60
CA ALA A 212 15.47 7.41 -10.26
C ALA A 212 16.38 8.11 -9.26
N VAL A 213 15.86 8.33 -8.06
CA VAL A 213 16.61 8.87 -6.92
C VAL A 213 16.36 7.97 -5.73
N ALA A 214 17.46 7.52 -5.10
CA ALA A 214 17.39 6.82 -3.82
C ALA A 214 17.52 7.84 -2.68
N TYR A 215 16.64 7.70 -1.70
CA TYR A 215 16.75 8.45 -0.44
C TYR A 215 17.79 7.78 0.47
N PRO A 216 18.30 8.47 1.49
CA PRO A 216 19.15 7.84 2.48
C PRO A 216 18.47 6.62 3.08
N VAL A 217 19.26 5.55 3.27
CA VAL A 217 18.77 4.36 3.98
C VAL A 217 18.64 4.71 5.45
N VAL A 218 17.52 4.38 6.05
CA VAL A 218 17.24 4.61 7.46
C VAL A 218 17.01 3.29 8.18
N ARG A 219 17.36 3.25 9.45
CA ARG A 219 17.00 2.15 10.34
C ARG A 219 15.59 2.38 10.88
N THR A 220 14.77 1.34 10.85
CA THR A 220 13.45 1.36 11.49
C THR A 220 13.48 0.51 12.76
N VAL A 221 12.81 0.99 13.80
CA VAL A 221 12.66 0.27 15.06
C VAL A 221 11.19 -0.06 15.24
N GLN A 222 10.90 -1.36 15.27
CA GLN A 222 9.54 -1.86 15.48
C GLN A 222 9.29 -2.18 16.94
N SER A 223 8.09 -1.89 17.42
CA SER A 223 7.57 -2.36 18.70
C SER A 223 6.14 -2.80 18.51
N ASP A 224 5.83 -4.04 18.88
CA ASP A 224 4.51 -4.65 18.74
C ASP A 224 3.97 -4.57 17.29
N GLY A 225 4.86 -4.76 16.31
CA GLY A 225 4.52 -4.71 14.88
C GLY A 225 4.34 -3.30 14.31
N ILE A 226 4.55 -2.26 15.10
CA ILE A 226 4.39 -0.85 14.70
C ILE A 226 5.76 -0.16 14.65
N CYS A 227 6.05 0.55 13.56
CA CYS A 227 7.25 1.38 13.46
C CYS A 227 7.17 2.54 14.46
N LYS A 228 8.07 2.57 15.42
CA LYS A 228 8.14 3.60 16.48
C LYS A 228 9.18 4.65 16.21
N GLU A 229 10.30 4.26 15.62
CA GLU A 229 11.41 5.17 15.36
C GLU A 229 11.99 4.94 13.97
N VAL A 230 12.43 6.02 13.35
CA VAL A 230 13.17 6.04 12.09
C VAL A 230 14.44 6.85 12.32
N VAL A 231 15.62 6.20 12.15
CA VAL A 231 16.93 6.76 12.47
C VAL A 231 17.88 6.69 11.29
#